data_9032a7efcd0bcd68bf2625f35b1fa81d
#
_entry.id   9032a7efcd0bcd68bf2625f35b1fa81d
#
_cell.length_a   1.000
_cell.length_b   1.000
_cell.length_c   1.000
_cell.angle_alpha   90.00
_cell.angle_beta   90.00
_cell.angle_gamma   90.00
#
_symmetry.space_group_name_H-M   'P 1'
#
loop_
_entity.id
_entity.type
_entity.pdbx_description
1 polymer ?
#
loop_
_entity_poly.entity_id
_entity_poly.type
_entity_poly.pdbx_seq_one_letter_code
_entity_poly.pdbx_strand_id
1 'polypeptide(L)'
;MTALCQRYDRYDHVKWMDVVNETVLVNGKWHQPKKGTEKWENPWFLIGSDTNHPLNPPLYIELAFELANQYAPNTELIINQHGSMQKPMWDKIKRLVLYLRKKGLRVDGIGWQAHVNVGWEKKDDNMNRLSQLIDWAHQNELSFHITENNVWLPEKKNYQAQAKPFSTILRLLLKKRDSGVVTWNVWNLSDADAWKKKEKLEGCLFDRQYRAKPAYYALQKLLENPPTTMMDAPAP
;
A
#
# COMPACT_ATOMS: atom_id res chain seq x y z
N MET A 1 15.07 -12.66 -7.03
CA MET A 1 15.31 -11.47 -6.20
C MET A 1 16.65 -10.80 -6.54
N THR A 2 17.81 -11.43 -6.37
CA THR A 2 19.14 -10.83 -6.60
C THR A 2 19.26 -10.09 -7.93
N ALA A 3 19.00 -10.74 -9.07
CA ALA A 3 19.10 -10.11 -10.39
C ALA A 3 18.15 -8.89 -10.56
N LEU A 4 16.98 -8.94 -9.95
CA LEU A 4 16.03 -7.84 -9.96
C LEU A 4 16.60 -6.65 -9.15
N CYS A 5 17.07 -6.88 -7.94
CA CYS A 5 17.69 -5.87 -7.09
C CYS A 5 18.87 -5.21 -7.80
N GLN A 6 19.85 -5.99 -8.26
CA GLN A 6 21.03 -5.48 -8.96
C GLN A 6 20.70 -4.70 -10.24
N ARG A 7 19.63 -5.09 -10.92
CA ARG A 7 19.18 -4.37 -12.12
C ARG A 7 18.61 -3.00 -11.82
N TYR A 8 17.73 -2.90 -10.82
CA TYR A 8 16.95 -1.68 -10.60
C TYR A 8 17.57 -0.72 -9.59
N ASP A 9 18.37 -1.20 -8.66
CA ASP A 9 19.06 -0.36 -7.66
C ASP A 9 20.05 0.66 -8.24
N ARG A 10 20.52 0.44 -9.47
CA ARG A 10 21.41 1.35 -10.19
C ARG A 10 20.73 2.56 -10.82
N TYR A 11 19.40 2.61 -10.79
CA TYR A 11 18.65 3.69 -11.43
C TYR A 11 18.12 4.67 -10.39
N ASP A 12 18.61 5.91 -10.40
CA ASP A 12 18.25 6.97 -9.45
C ASP A 12 16.75 7.30 -9.41
N HIS A 13 15.99 6.97 -10.45
CA HIS A 13 14.55 7.16 -10.50
C HIS A 13 13.75 6.02 -9.88
N VAL A 14 14.36 4.88 -9.57
CA VAL A 14 13.74 3.79 -8.80
C VAL A 14 13.99 4.06 -7.32
N LYS A 15 13.02 4.65 -6.65
CA LYS A 15 13.18 5.10 -5.26
C LYS A 15 12.83 4.03 -4.23
N TRP A 16 11.89 3.15 -4.52
CA TRP A 16 11.47 2.07 -3.62
C TRP A 16 11.09 0.80 -4.38
N MET A 17 11.11 -0.31 -3.67
CA MET A 17 10.80 -1.64 -4.18
C MET A 17 9.90 -2.38 -3.18
N ASP A 18 8.81 -2.96 -3.67
CA ASP A 18 7.98 -3.91 -2.92
C ASP A 18 8.76 -5.23 -2.79
N VAL A 19 9.42 -5.43 -1.65
CA VAL A 19 10.21 -6.64 -1.40
C VAL A 19 9.29 -7.84 -1.27
N VAL A 20 8.19 -7.68 -0.56
CA VAL A 20 7.13 -8.66 -0.43
C VAL A 20 5.75 -8.02 -0.54
N ASN A 21 4.82 -8.76 -1.13
CA ASN A 21 3.45 -8.32 -1.35
C ASN A 21 2.44 -9.31 -0.76
N GLU A 22 1.39 -8.78 -0.09
CA GLU A 22 0.24 -9.55 0.39
C GLU A 22 0.60 -10.72 1.34
N THR A 23 1.52 -10.48 2.25
CA THR A 23 2.02 -11.52 3.16
C THR A 23 1.04 -11.93 4.26
N VAL A 24 0.08 -11.07 4.58
CA VAL A 24 -0.88 -11.24 5.68
C VAL A 24 -2.32 -11.09 5.17
N LEU A 25 -3.18 -12.02 5.55
CA LEU A 25 -4.62 -11.94 5.26
C LEU A 25 -5.31 -10.92 6.17
N VAL A 26 -6.49 -10.45 5.77
CA VAL A 26 -7.29 -9.44 6.51
C VAL A 26 -7.62 -9.84 7.96
N ASN A 27 -7.64 -11.14 8.25
CA ASN A 27 -7.85 -11.68 9.60
C ASN A 27 -6.56 -11.81 10.43
N GLY A 28 -5.42 -11.34 9.92
CA GLY A 28 -4.13 -11.41 10.59
C GLY A 28 -3.41 -12.75 10.48
N LYS A 29 -3.90 -13.71 9.72
CA LYS A 29 -3.16 -14.96 9.42
C LYS A 29 -2.14 -14.71 8.32
N TRP A 30 -1.04 -15.48 8.32
CA TRP A 30 -0.12 -15.47 7.20
C TRP A 30 -0.80 -15.98 5.93
N HIS A 31 -0.47 -15.39 4.79
CA HIS A 31 -0.98 -15.84 3.50
C HIS A 31 -0.27 -17.13 3.11
N GLN A 32 -0.98 -18.25 3.21
CA GLN A 32 -0.50 -19.61 3.00
C GLN A 32 -1.09 -20.20 1.72
N PRO A 33 -0.44 -21.22 1.11
CA PRO A 33 -1.03 -22.02 0.05
C PRO A 33 -2.35 -22.66 0.51
N LYS A 34 -3.33 -22.70 -0.40
CA LYS A 34 -4.57 -23.43 -0.19
C LYS A 34 -4.44 -24.82 -0.84
N LYS A 35 -4.46 -25.88 -0.04
CA LYS A 35 -4.45 -27.25 -0.53
C LYS A 35 -5.59 -27.47 -1.53
N GLY A 36 -5.28 -28.12 -2.66
CA GLY A 36 -6.26 -28.57 -3.65
C GLY A 36 -6.91 -27.49 -4.50
N THR A 37 -6.34 -26.28 -4.58
CA THR A 37 -6.81 -25.24 -5.48
C THR A 37 -5.76 -24.95 -6.55
N GLU A 38 -6.17 -24.87 -7.82
CA GLU A 38 -5.35 -24.36 -8.93
C GLU A 38 -5.19 -22.83 -8.90
N LYS A 39 -5.75 -22.17 -7.89
CA LYS A 39 -5.66 -20.73 -7.72
C LYS A 39 -4.26 -20.37 -7.20
N TRP A 40 -3.85 -19.16 -7.56
CA TRP A 40 -2.61 -18.58 -7.09
C TRP A 40 -2.41 -18.85 -5.59
N GLU A 41 -1.36 -19.58 -5.32
CA GLU A 41 -0.92 -19.95 -3.98
C GLU A 41 0.46 -19.32 -3.76
N ASN A 42 0.80 -19.03 -2.51
CA ASN A 42 2.11 -18.54 -2.16
C ASN A 42 3.09 -19.73 -1.96
N PRO A 43 3.76 -20.23 -3.02
CA PRO A 43 4.63 -21.40 -2.92
C PRO A 43 5.85 -21.14 -2.03
N TRP A 44 6.27 -19.89 -1.88
CA TRP A 44 7.39 -19.49 -1.03
C TRP A 44 7.16 -19.82 0.43
N PHE A 45 5.91 -19.90 0.87
CA PHE A 45 5.57 -20.30 2.22
C PHE A 45 6.06 -21.72 2.57
N LEU A 46 6.27 -22.60 1.57
CA LEU A 46 6.75 -23.97 1.75
C LEU A 46 8.20 -24.04 2.23
N ILE A 47 8.96 -22.94 2.17
CA ILE A 47 10.31 -22.85 2.76
C ILE A 47 10.25 -23.01 4.29
N GLY A 48 9.08 -22.77 4.91
CA GLY A 48 8.87 -22.90 6.34
C GLY A 48 8.69 -21.56 7.05
N SER A 49 8.72 -21.62 8.37
CA SER A 49 8.53 -20.44 9.26
C SER A 49 9.53 -20.50 10.42
N ASP A 50 9.86 -19.33 10.98
CA ASP A 50 10.64 -19.23 12.22
C ASP A 50 9.75 -19.59 13.42
N THR A 51 9.75 -20.87 13.79
CA THR A 51 8.96 -21.41 14.92
C THR A 51 9.49 -21.00 16.28
N ASN A 52 10.72 -20.48 16.36
CA ASN A 52 11.31 -20.00 17.61
C ASN A 52 10.84 -18.59 18.00
N HIS A 53 10.18 -17.90 17.08
CA HIS A 53 9.66 -16.54 17.34
C HIS A 53 8.13 -16.59 17.50
N PRO A 54 7.53 -15.87 18.50
CA PRO A 54 6.07 -15.88 18.76
C PRO A 54 5.22 -15.39 17.57
N LEU A 55 5.80 -14.59 16.67
CA LEU A 55 5.15 -14.16 15.45
C LEU A 55 5.04 -15.28 14.42
N ASN A 56 5.91 -16.29 14.50
CA ASN A 56 6.05 -17.40 13.56
C ASN A 56 6.08 -16.93 12.08
N PRO A 57 7.00 -16.01 11.72
CA PRO A 57 7.00 -15.42 10.39
C PRO A 57 7.48 -16.44 9.33
N PRO A 58 6.92 -16.40 8.11
CA PRO A 58 7.41 -17.20 7.00
C PRO A 58 8.86 -16.83 6.63
N LEU A 59 9.73 -17.83 6.53
CA LEU A 59 11.16 -17.64 6.26
C LEU A 59 11.45 -16.97 4.91
N TYR A 60 10.55 -17.12 3.91
CA TYR A 60 10.74 -16.46 2.62
C TYR A 60 10.75 -14.92 2.74
N ILE A 61 10.06 -14.35 3.74
CA ILE A 61 10.03 -12.89 3.95
C ILE A 61 11.41 -12.42 4.40
N GLU A 62 11.99 -13.08 5.40
CA GLU A 62 13.33 -12.78 5.88
C GLU A 62 14.36 -12.91 4.76
N LEU A 63 14.36 -14.05 4.06
CA LEU A 63 15.26 -14.30 2.93
C LEU A 63 15.13 -13.24 1.82
N ALA A 64 13.90 -12.79 1.52
CA ALA A 64 13.68 -11.74 0.53
C ALA A 64 14.30 -10.42 0.97
N PHE A 65 14.15 -10.05 2.25
CA PHE A 65 14.76 -8.83 2.81
C PHE A 65 16.27 -8.94 2.93
N GLU A 66 16.85 -10.10 3.30
CA GLU A 66 18.31 -10.33 3.28
C GLU A 66 18.90 -10.06 1.89
N LEU A 67 18.31 -10.67 0.85
CA LEU A 67 18.74 -10.47 -0.53
C LEU A 67 18.56 -9.01 -0.99
N ALA A 68 17.44 -8.37 -0.63
CA ALA A 68 17.20 -6.98 -1.00
C ALA A 68 18.18 -6.03 -0.27
N ASN A 69 18.44 -6.25 1.01
CA ASN A 69 19.44 -5.47 1.77
C ASN A 69 20.83 -5.57 1.17
N GLN A 70 21.21 -6.75 0.70
CA GLN A 70 22.53 -6.99 0.11
C GLN A 70 22.66 -6.38 -1.31
N TYR A 71 21.62 -6.49 -2.13
CA TYR A 71 21.70 -6.21 -3.56
C TYR A 71 20.92 -4.97 -4.03
N ALA A 72 20.23 -4.28 -3.14
CA ALA A 72 19.56 -3.01 -3.39
C ALA A 72 19.82 -1.98 -2.28
N PRO A 73 21.10 -1.58 -2.06
CA PRO A 73 21.47 -0.65 -0.99
C PRO A 73 20.92 0.78 -1.18
N ASN A 74 20.65 1.21 -2.41
CA ASN A 74 20.22 2.57 -2.75
C ASN A 74 18.70 2.72 -2.87
N THR A 75 17.97 1.60 -3.01
CA THR A 75 16.51 1.58 -3.16
C THR A 75 15.84 1.35 -1.80
N GLU A 76 14.82 2.12 -1.44
CA GLU A 76 14.01 1.89 -0.25
C GLU A 76 13.25 0.56 -0.36
N LEU A 77 13.21 -0.20 0.72
CA LEU A 77 12.64 -1.55 0.79
C LEU A 77 11.32 -1.50 1.55
N ILE A 78 10.21 -1.81 0.88
CA ILE A 78 8.89 -1.72 1.48
C ILE A 78 8.15 -3.06 1.53
N ILE A 79 7.21 -3.16 2.47
CA ILE A 79 6.23 -4.26 2.57
C ILE A 79 4.91 -3.74 2.02
N ASN A 80 4.45 -4.28 0.89
CA ASN A 80 3.16 -3.90 0.30
C ASN A 80 2.04 -4.83 0.78
N GLN A 81 0.85 -4.27 1.03
CA GLN A 81 -0.25 -5.02 1.65
C GLN A 81 -1.61 -4.63 1.06
N HIS A 82 -2.42 -5.66 0.79
CA HIS A 82 -3.82 -5.51 0.36
C HIS A 82 -4.79 -5.23 1.52
N GLY A 83 -6.08 -5.38 1.25
CA GLY A 83 -7.14 -5.23 2.25
C GLY A 83 -7.53 -3.78 2.49
N SER A 84 -8.09 -3.53 3.65
CA SER A 84 -8.46 -2.19 4.12
C SER A 84 -7.78 -1.91 5.46
N MET A 85 -8.44 -1.21 6.37
CA MET A 85 -7.87 -0.86 7.69
C MET A 85 -8.19 -1.91 8.76
N GLN A 86 -8.12 -3.21 8.42
CA GLN A 86 -8.35 -4.29 9.37
C GLN A 86 -7.22 -4.35 10.41
N LYS A 87 -7.57 -4.11 11.67
CA LYS A 87 -6.61 -4.07 12.77
C LYS A 87 -5.75 -5.34 12.90
N PRO A 88 -6.30 -6.58 12.82
CA PRO A 88 -5.48 -7.80 12.96
C PRO A 88 -4.37 -7.91 11.89
N MET A 89 -4.64 -7.46 10.67
CA MET A 89 -3.69 -7.46 9.57
C MET A 89 -2.56 -6.45 9.81
N TRP A 90 -2.92 -5.20 10.10
CA TRP A 90 -1.92 -4.14 10.29
C TRP A 90 -1.11 -4.34 11.58
N ASP A 91 -1.69 -4.86 12.65
CA ASP A 91 -0.94 -5.24 13.86
C ASP A 91 0.11 -6.32 13.56
N LYS A 92 -0.20 -7.27 12.67
CA LYS A 92 0.77 -8.28 12.24
C LYS A 92 1.85 -7.67 11.36
N ILE A 93 1.53 -6.79 10.42
CA ILE A 93 2.53 -6.08 9.59
C ILE A 93 3.46 -5.23 10.47
N LYS A 94 2.93 -4.48 11.42
CA LYS A 94 3.75 -3.71 12.38
C LYS A 94 4.75 -4.61 13.12
N ARG A 95 4.29 -5.75 13.63
CA ARG A 95 5.17 -6.73 14.31
C ARG A 95 6.18 -7.35 13.36
N LEU A 96 5.83 -7.57 12.09
CA LEU A 96 6.76 -8.07 11.08
C LEU A 96 7.88 -7.07 10.80
N VAL A 97 7.56 -5.79 10.64
CA VAL A 97 8.57 -4.73 10.49
C VAL A 97 9.54 -4.72 11.66
N LEU A 98 9.03 -4.74 12.90
CA LEU A 98 9.88 -4.73 14.09
C LEU A 98 10.73 -6.01 14.20
N TYR A 99 10.20 -7.16 13.82
CA TYR A 99 10.93 -8.43 13.76
C TYR A 99 12.11 -8.36 12.79
N LEU A 100 11.88 -7.90 11.54
CA LEU A 100 12.92 -7.78 10.53
C LEU A 100 14.01 -6.79 10.96
N ARG A 101 13.62 -5.63 11.47
CA ARG A 101 14.57 -4.63 11.99
C ARG A 101 15.38 -5.14 13.17
N LYS A 102 14.79 -5.93 14.09
CA LYS A 102 15.52 -6.58 15.20
C LYS A 102 16.57 -7.57 14.70
N LYS A 103 16.40 -8.15 13.51
CA LYS A 103 17.39 -8.99 12.84
C LYS A 103 18.45 -8.19 12.07
N GLY A 104 18.42 -6.88 12.14
CA GLY A 104 19.37 -6.00 11.42
C GLY A 104 19.02 -5.80 9.96
N LEU A 105 17.80 -6.19 9.53
CA LEU A 105 17.34 -6.00 8.16
C LEU A 105 16.65 -4.64 8.01
N ARG A 106 17.03 -3.90 6.99
CA ARG A 106 16.43 -2.63 6.64
C ARG A 106 15.02 -2.84 6.10
N VAL A 107 14.06 -2.15 6.66
CA VAL A 107 12.70 -1.98 6.15
C VAL A 107 12.44 -0.49 6.19
N ASP A 108 12.25 0.13 5.04
CA ASP A 108 12.21 1.59 4.89
C ASP A 108 10.79 2.13 4.79
N GLY A 109 9.82 1.27 4.48
CA GLY A 109 8.44 1.72 4.37
C GLY A 109 7.40 0.61 4.38
N ILE A 110 6.14 1.04 4.45
CA ILE A 110 4.97 0.18 4.26
C ILE A 110 4.06 0.74 3.18
N GLY A 111 3.54 -0.15 2.34
CA GLY A 111 2.59 0.15 1.28
C GLY A 111 1.20 -0.40 1.59
N TRP A 112 0.18 0.38 1.23
CA TRP A 112 -1.21 -0.06 1.19
C TRP A 112 -1.74 0.08 -0.23
N GLN A 113 -2.25 -1.02 -0.82
CA GLN A 113 -2.77 -1.02 -2.18
C GLN A 113 -3.98 -0.07 -2.37
N ALA A 114 -4.76 0.15 -1.33
CA ALA A 114 -5.90 1.06 -1.35
C ALA A 114 -6.96 0.74 -2.43
N HIS A 115 -7.21 -0.54 -2.67
CA HIS A 115 -8.34 -0.99 -3.46
C HIS A 115 -9.62 -0.89 -2.64
N VAL A 116 -10.39 0.17 -2.81
CA VAL A 116 -11.55 0.47 -1.99
C VAL A 116 -12.85 0.60 -2.81
N ASN A 117 -14.00 0.56 -2.16
CA ASN A 117 -15.28 0.87 -2.77
C ASN A 117 -15.70 2.31 -2.48
N VAL A 118 -16.62 2.85 -3.26
CA VAL A 118 -17.32 4.10 -2.93
C VAL A 118 -17.91 4.03 -1.51
N GLY A 119 -17.71 5.08 -0.73
CA GLY A 119 -18.17 5.18 0.64
C GLY A 119 -17.26 4.54 1.68
N TRP A 120 -16.09 4.00 1.28
CA TRP A 120 -15.10 3.41 2.18
C TRP A 120 -14.68 4.38 3.30
N GLU A 121 -14.54 5.64 2.98
CA GLU A 121 -14.12 6.72 3.89
C GLU A 121 -15.09 6.99 5.05
N LYS A 122 -16.32 6.48 4.94
CA LYS A 122 -17.39 6.64 5.94
C LYS A 122 -17.59 5.43 6.83
N LYS A 123 -16.91 4.30 6.53
CA LYS A 123 -17.13 3.02 7.18
C LYS A 123 -16.03 2.71 8.20
N ASP A 124 -16.41 1.99 9.25
CA ASP A 124 -15.53 1.24 10.14
C ASP A 124 -14.35 2.05 10.73
N ASP A 125 -14.52 3.36 10.89
CA ASP A 125 -13.44 4.23 11.37
C ASP A 125 -12.17 4.21 10.47
N ASN A 126 -12.35 3.87 9.19
CA ASN A 126 -11.25 3.64 8.25
C ASN A 126 -10.30 4.82 8.14
N MET A 127 -10.83 6.06 8.08
CA MET A 127 -9.98 7.25 7.94
C MET A 127 -9.12 7.50 9.17
N ASN A 128 -9.65 7.28 10.37
CA ASN A 128 -8.89 7.42 11.60
C ASN A 128 -7.82 6.34 11.70
N ARG A 129 -8.15 5.09 11.38
CA ARG A 129 -7.18 3.99 11.35
C ARG A 129 -6.09 4.18 10.32
N LEU A 130 -6.43 4.72 9.13
CA LEU A 130 -5.43 5.09 8.13
C LEU A 130 -4.50 6.20 8.65
N SER A 131 -5.05 7.25 9.29
CA SER A 131 -4.26 8.30 9.92
C SER A 131 -3.30 7.73 10.96
N GLN A 132 -3.80 6.88 11.87
CA GLN A 132 -2.98 6.24 12.90
C GLN A 132 -1.90 5.31 12.32
N LEU A 133 -2.19 4.65 11.19
CA LEU A 133 -1.21 3.79 10.51
C LEU A 133 -0.07 4.63 9.91
N ILE A 134 -0.39 5.76 9.28
CA ILE A 134 0.60 6.71 8.76
C ILE A 134 1.44 7.27 9.91
N ASP A 135 0.80 7.71 11.00
CA ASP A 135 1.51 8.23 12.18
C ASP A 135 2.46 7.18 12.76
N TRP A 136 2.01 5.94 12.87
CA TRP A 136 2.87 4.85 13.33
C TRP A 136 4.06 4.63 12.39
N ALA A 137 3.85 4.68 11.06
CA ALA A 137 4.93 4.53 10.10
C ALA A 137 5.98 5.64 10.30
N HIS A 138 5.57 6.90 10.32
CA HIS A 138 6.47 8.04 10.47
C HIS A 138 7.19 8.04 11.84
N GLN A 139 6.50 7.69 12.94
CA GLN A 139 7.11 7.54 14.28
C GLN A 139 8.16 6.43 14.35
N ASN A 140 8.10 5.47 13.43
CA ASN A 140 9.08 4.40 13.30
C ASN A 140 10.06 4.63 12.12
N GLU A 141 10.19 5.87 11.64
CA GLU A 141 11.09 6.22 10.54
C GLU A 141 10.85 5.39 9.27
N LEU A 142 9.57 5.16 8.95
CA LEU A 142 9.13 4.48 7.74
C LEU A 142 8.41 5.46 6.82
N SER A 143 8.65 5.34 5.52
CA SER A 143 7.78 5.94 4.50
C SER A 143 6.42 5.22 4.44
N PHE A 144 5.37 5.94 4.03
CA PHE A 144 4.04 5.38 3.82
C PHE A 144 3.59 5.55 2.37
N HIS A 145 3.20 4.44 1.73
CA HIS A 145 2.88 4.43 0.32
C HIS A 145 1.44 3.98 0.07
N ILE A 146 0.69 4.75 -0.71
CA ILE A 146 -0.49 4.26 -1.43
C ILE A 146 0.02 3.74 -2.77
N THR A 147 -0.04 2.42 -2.97
CA THR A 147 0.66 1.77 -4.08
C THR A 147 -0.21 1.47 -5.30
N GLU A 148 -1.53 1.29 -5.13
CA GLU A 148 -2.39 0.71 -6.16
C GLU A 148 -3.83 1.26 -6.12
N ASN A 149 -4.02 2.54 -5.79
CA ASN A 149 -5.35 3.04 -5.49
C ASN A 149 -6.37 2.88 -6.63
N ASN A 150 -7.46 2.19 -6.33
CA ASN A 150 -8.70 2.17 -7.10
C ASN A 150 -9.89 2.51 -6.19
N VAL A 151 -10.93 3.09 -6.76
CA VAL A 151 -12.21 3.24 -6.07
C VAL A 151 -13.30 2.59 -6.92
N TRP A 152 -13.70 1.39 -6.53
CA TRP A 152 -14.66 0.59 -7.28
C TRP A 152 -16.09 1.06 -7.12
N LEU A 153 -16.87 0.96 -8.22
CA LEU A 153 -18.29 1.23 -8.32
C LEU A 153 -19.05 -0.10 -8.37
N PRO A 154 -19.42 -0.72 -7.25
CA PRO A 154 -20.11 -2.01 -7.25
C PRO A 154 -21.53 -1.95 -7.81
N GLU A 155 -22.13 -0.77 -7.75
CA GLU A 155 -23.47 -0.46 -8.27
C GLU A 155 -23.37 0.67 -9.29
N LYS A 156 -24.47 1.04 -9.92
CA LYS A 156 -24.60 2.06 -10.99
C LYS A 156 -23.44 3.06 -11.08
N LYS A 157 -23.01 3.38 -12.31
CA LYS A 157 -21.94 4.33 -12.69
C LYS A 157 -22.11 5.74 -12.08
N ASN A 158 -21.92 5.88 -10.79
CA ASN A 158 -21.90 7.16 -10.12
C ASN A 158 -20.46 7.66 -9.97
N TYR A 159 -19.91 8.19 -11.07
CA TYR A 159 -18.54 8.72 -11.09
C TYR A 159 -18.31 9.90 -10.13
N GLN A 160 -19.37 10.66 -9.79
CA GLN A 160 -19.26 11.73 -8.79
C GLN A 160 -18.99 11.17 -7.39
N ALA A 161 -19.67 10.09 -7.01
CA ALA A 161 -19.44 9.45 -5.71
C ALA A 161 -18.01 8.85 -5.61
N GLN A 162 -17.41 8.43 -6.73
CA GLN A 162 -16.05 7.89 -6.79
C GLN A 162 -14.99 8.92 -6.39
N ALA A 163 -15.20 10.19 -6.67
CA ALA A 163 -14.25 11.26 -6.37
C ALA A 163 -14.00 11.43 -4.87
N LYS A 164 -14.97 11.08 -4.02
CA LYS A 164 -14.88 11.31 -2.57
C LYS A 164 -13.82 10.46 -1.89
N PRO A 165 -13.79 9.11 -2.01
CA PRO A 165 -12.74 8.31 -1.40
C PRO A 165 -11.34 8.68 -1.92
N PHE A 166 -11.16 8.85 -3.25
CA PHE A 166 -9.88 9.27 -3.83
C PHE A 166 -9.37 10.57 -3.19
N SER A 167 -10.19 11.61 -3.21
CA SER A 167 -9.77 12.92 -2.69
C SER A 167 -9.59 12.93 -1.17
N THR A 168 -10.35 12.11 -0.42
CA THR A 168 -10.21 12.04 1.03
C THR A 168 -8.92 11.35 1.44
N ILE A 169 -8.54 10.26 0.75
CA ILE A 169 -7.26 9.57 0.97
C ILE A 169 -6.10 10.51 0.64
N LEU A 170 -6.08 11.11 -0.57
CA LEU A 170 -5.01 12.03 -0.96
C LEU A 170 -4.90 13.24 -0.03
N ARG A 171 -6.03 13.82 0.40
CA ARG A 171 -6.04 14.92 1.38
C ARG A 171 -5.38 14.53 2.70
N LEU A 172 -5.61 13.31 3.19
CA LEU A 172 -4.95 12.83 4.41
C LEU A 172 -3.44 12.72 4.21
N LEU A 173 -2.99 12.13 3.10
CA LEU A 173 -1.55 12.05 2.79
C LEU A 173 -0.91 13.44 2.74
N LEU A 174 -1.54 14.40 2.04
CA LEU A 174 -1.05 15.78 1.96
C LEU A 174 -0.94 16.45 3.33
N LYS A 175 -1.83 16.15 4.27
CA LYS A 175 -1.73 16.63 5.66
C LYS A 175 -0.61 15.98 6.46
N LYS A 176 -0.18 14.78 6.06
CA LYS A 176 0.88 14.01 6.76
C LYS A 176 2.28 14.18 6.15
N ARG A 177 2.42 14.92 5.03
CA ARG A 177 3.69 15.06 4.30
C ARG A 177 4.83 15.69 5.09
N ASP A 178 4.50 16.49 6.12
CA ASP A 178 5.53 17.16 6.95
C ASP A 178 6.05 16.27 8.06
N SER A 179 5.32 15.20 8.42
CA SER A 179 5.75 14.25 9.46
C SER A 179 6.59 13.11 8.90
N GLY A 180 6.62 12.94 7.58
CA GLY A 180 7.39 11.89 6.91
C GLY A 180 7.01 11.72 5.44
N VAL A 181 7.69 10.81 4.76
CA VAL A 181 7.46 10.56 3.33
C VAL A 181 6.12 9.86 3.12
N VAL A 182 5.31 10.42 2.22
CA VAL A 182 4.08 9.82 1.72
C VAL A 182 4.08 9.80 0.20
N THR A 183 3.55 8.73 -0.40
CA THR A 183 3.37 8.65 -1.85
C THR A 183 1.96 8.20 -2.22
N TRP A 184 1.56 8.48 -3.44
CA TRP A 184 0.25 8.06 -3.93
C TRP A 184 0.32 7.63 -5.40
N ASN A 185 -0.05 6.38 -5.66
CA ASN A 185 -0.12 5.79 -6.98
C ASN A 185 -1.52 5.21 -7.24
N VAL A 186 -1.94 5.21 -8.49
CA VAL A 186 -3.14 4.52 -8.96
C VAL A 186 -2.78 3.18 -9.58
N TRP A 187 -3.71 2.22 -9.53
CA TRP A 187 -3.58 0.95 -10.22
C TRP A 187 -4.35 0.99 -11.53
N ASN A 188 -3.63 0.91 -12.63
CA ASN A 188 -4.08 1.14 -14.01
C ASN A 188 -4.49 2.59 -14.31
N LEU A 189 -4.32 2.99 -15.56
CA LEU A 189 -4.66 4.32 -16.04
C LEU A 189 -6.18 4.44 -16.26
N SER A 190 -6.76 3.48 -16.96
CA SER A 190 -8.12 3.50 -17.48
C SER A 190 -8.89 2.24 -17.12
N ASP A 191 -10.22 2.33 -17.10
CA ASP A 191 -11.10 1.20 -16.96
C ASP A 191 -10.97 0.18 -18.11
N ALA A 192 -10.38 0.58 -19.25
CA ALA A 192 -10.05 -0.34 -20.35
C ALA A 192 -8.89 -1.28 -19.99
N ASP A 193 -7.95 -0.80 -19.14
CA ASP A 193 -6.76 -1.53 -18.71
C ASP A 193 -6.99 -2.29 -17.40
N ALA A 194 -8.20 -2.17 -16.82
CA ALA A 194 -8.52 -2.74 -15.53
C ALA A 194 -8.40 -4.27 -15.53
N TRP A 195 -7.96 -4.81 -14.40
CA TRP A 195 -7.91 -6.25 -14.20
C TRP A 195 -9.25 -6.91 -14.56
N LYS A 196 -9.23 -7.90 -15.43
CA LYS A 196 -10.41 -8.56 -16.06
C LYS A 196 -11.54 -8.90 -15.09
N LYS A 197 -11.22 -9.34 -13.87
CA LYS A 197 -12.23 -9.63 -12.83
C LYS A 197 -12.88 -8.37 -12.23
N LYS A 198 -12.28 -7.21 -12.41
CA LYS A 198 -12.69 -5.93 -11.84
C LYS A 198 -13.08 -4.89 -12.89
N GLU A 199 -12.98 -5.24 -14.18
CA GLU A 199 -13.27 -4.33 -15.30
C GLU A 199 -14.67 -3.70 -15.26
N LYS A 200 -15.66 -4.43 -14.71
CA LYS A 200 -17.04 -3.97 -14.57
C LYS A 200 -17.21 -2.96 -13.42
N LEU A 201 -16.23 -2.86 -12.53
CA LEU A 201 -16.27 -1.98 -11.34
C LEU A 201 -15.73 -0.58 -11.61
N GLU A 202 -15.19 -0.34 -12.81
CA GLU A 202 -14.76 0.97 -13.30
C GLU A 202 -13.98 1.81 -12.25
N GLY A 203 -12.94 1.18 -11.66
CA GLY A 203 -12.21 1.69 -10.50
C GLY A 203 -11.14 2.75 -10.79
N CYS A 204 -10.85 3.07 -12.06
CA CYS A 204 -9.75 3.94 -12.48
C CYS A 204 -10.15 5.42 -12.57
N LEU A 205 -9.17 6.30 -12.78
CA LEU A 205 -9.40 7.74 -12.95
C LEU A 205 -9.91 8.12 -14.35
N PHE A 206 -9.65 7.27 -15.34
CA PHE A 206 -10.11 7.45 -16.72
C PHE A 206 -11.10 6.36 -17.09
N ASP A 207 -12.10 6.71 -17.90
CA ASP A 207 -13.06 5.73 -18.42
C ASP A 207 -12.45 4.85 -19.53
N ARG A 208 -13.26 3.92 -20.09
CA ARG A 208 -12.82 3.01 -21.15
C ARG A 208 -12.40 3.70 -22.45
N GLN A 209 -12.76 4.96 -22.65
CA GLN A 209 -12.36 5.80 -23.78
C GLN A 209 -11.24 6.77 -23.40
N TYR A 210 -10.55 6.54 -22.27
CA TYR A 210 -9.49 7.37 -21.74
C TYR A 210 -9.90 8.83 -21.46
N ARG A 211 -11.19 9.09 -21.21
CA ARG A 211 -11.67 10.40 -20.78
C ARG A 211 -11.58 10.50 -19.27
N ALA A 212 -11.09 11.64 -18.78
CA ALA A 212 -10.96 11.88 -17.35
C ALA A 212 -12.34 11.88 -16.65
N LYS A 213 -12.43 11.14 -15.54
CA LYS A 213 -13.64 11.10 -14.70
C LYS A 213 -13.61 12.22 -13.64
N PRO A 214 -14.74 12.52 -12.98
CA PRO A 214 -14.81 13.53 -11.91
C PRO A 214 -13.74 13.35 -10.83
N ALA A 215 -13.32 12.12 -10.53
CA ALA A 215 -12.26 11.83 -9.58
C ALA A 215 -10.91 12.44 -9.99
N TYR A 216 -10.56 12.39 -11.28
CA TYR A 216 -9.33 13.01 -11.80
C TYR A 216 -9.31 14.52 -11.50
N TYR A 217 -10.37 15.23 -11.85
CA TYR A 217 -10.44 16.68 -11.62
C TYR A 217 -10.45 17.04 -10.13
N ALA A 218 -11.07 16.21 -9.29
CA ALA A 218 -11.05 16.41 -7.84
C ALA A 218 -9.65 16.28 -7.25
N LEU A 219 -8.85 15.34 -7.75
CA LEU A 219 -7.44 15.17 -7.36
C LEU A 219 -6.57 16.29 -7.89
N GLN A 220 -6.73 16.67 -9.16
CA GLN A 220 -6.02 17.81 -9.77
C GLN A 220 -6.23 19.08 -8.93
N LYS A 221 -7.48 19.43 -8.65
CA LYS A 221 -7.82 20.61 -7.82
C LYS A 221 -7.20 20.55 -6.42
N LEU A 222 -7.12 19.35 -5.84
CA LEU A 222 -6.53 19.15 -4.52
C LEU A 222 -5.00 19.30 -4.53
N LEU A 223 -4.34 18.89 -5.62
CA LEU A 223 -2.90 19.06 -5.78
C LEU A 223 -2.51 20.49 -6.11
N GLU A 224 -3.33 21.20 -6.88
CA GLU A 224 -3.15 22.65 -7.17
C GLU A 224 -3.34 23.51 -5.91
N ASN A 225 -4.22 23.07 -4.99
CA ASN A 225 -4.54 23.79 -3.75
C ASN A 225 -4.46 22.80 -2.56
N PRO A 226 -3.25 22.39 -2.18
CA PRO A 226 -3.08 21.41 -1.11
C PRO A 226 -3.55 22.00 0.24
N PRO A 227 -4.04 21.16 1.17
CA PRO A 227 -4.38 21.62 2.50
C PRO A 227 -3.13 22.17 3.19
N THR A 228 -3.31 23.23 3.97
CA THR A 228 -2.28 23.73 4.90
C THR A 228 -1.87 22.62 5.86
N THR A 229 -0.59 22.57 6.15
CA THR A 229 -0.01 21.67 7.14
C THR A 229 0.01 22.32 8.51
N MET A 230 0.38 21.59 9.57
CA MET A 230 0.53 22.19 10.90
C MET A 230 1.66 23.23 10.97
N MET A 231 2.64 23.14 10.06
CA MET A 231 3.74 24.11 9.97
C MET A 231 3.32 25.42 9.29
N ASP A 232 2.27 25.39 8.47
CA ASP A 232 1.72 26.58 7.79
C ASP A 232 0.71 27.34 8.68
N ALA A 233 0.37 26.81 9.84
CA ALA A 233 -0.51 27.52 10.78
C ALA A 233 0.27 28.70 11.38
N PRO A 234 -0.28 29.94 11.36
CA PRO A 234 0.36 31.03 12.05
C PRO A 234 0.55 30.66 13.54
N ALA A 235 1.74 30.95 14.07
CA ALA A 235 2.01 30.76 15.49
C ALA A 235 0.95 31.52 16.31
N PRO A 236 0.44 30.94 17.42
CA PRO A 236 -0.58 31.56 18.25
C PRO A 236 -0.14 32.90 18.84
#